data_9bed29d6c5e013f584562ff75be4d620
#
_entry.id   9bed29d6c5e013f584562ff75be4d620
#
_cell.length_a   1.000
_cell.length_b   1.000
_cell.length_c   1.000
_cell.angle_alpha   90.00
_cell.angle_beta   90.00
_cell.angle_gamma   90.00
#
_symmetry.space_group_name_H-M   'P 1'
#
loop_
_entity.id
_entity.type
_entity.pdbx_description
1 polymer ?
#
loop_
_entity_poly.entity_id
_entity_poly.type
_entity_poly.pdbx_seq_one_letter_code
_entity_poly.pdbx_strand_id
1 'polypeptide(L)'
;MEVSIRRVSLLPLVVIIIGCCACWGCRAQIPIPARTDGFVYAGKPPAWGETVVVEAFLDPVCPDSRDAWPALKKVVEHYSSRVSVVVHLFPLPYHSYAFIACRSIHAVNKINPSFEGYYNQPTYEKSRATVVNEITKNIVAPIIGETNLAAYRAGFNDSQSDMATRISFKVRKTTTIAVNGCARGVTGTPYFFVNGIPINDSGSPLEYKHWISVLDPLVGKM
;
A
#
# COMPACT_ATOMS: atom_id res chain seq x y z
N MET A 1 8.02 -71.83 -15.20
CA MET A 1 7.08 -70.70 -15.28
C MET A 1 7.92 -69.46 -15.01
N GLU A 2 8.49 -68.87 -16.08
CA GLU A 2 9.34 -67.66 -15.96
C GLU A 2 8.49 -66.40 -15.93
N VAL A 3 8.63 -65.66 -14.87
CA VAL A 3 7.95 -64.32 -14.73
C VAL A 3 8.85 -63.29 -15.40
N SER A 4 8.48 -62.88 -16.60
CA SER A 4 9.14 -61.77 -17.32
C SER A 4 8.77 -60.46 -16.69
N ILE A 5 9.68 -59.90 -15.90
CA ILE A 5 9.54 -58.55 -15.35
C ILE A 5 9.87 -57.54 -16.46
N ARG A 6 8.83 -56.93 -17.06
CA ARG A 6 8.99 -55.81 -17.98
C ARG A 6 9.58 -54.62 -17.22
N ARG A 7 10.81 -54.23 -17.55
CA ARG A 7 11.39 -52.97 -17.07
C ARG A 7 10.58 -51.79 -17.63
N VAL A 8 9.76 -51.20 -16.78
CA VAL A 8 9.11 -49.93 -17.13
C VAL A 8 10.21 -48.85 -17.19
N SER A 9 10.43 -48.29 -18.35
CA SER A 9 11.38 -47.17 -18.52
C SER A 9 10.90 -45.97 -17.74
N LEU A 10 11.65 -45.53 -16.73
CA LEU A 10 11.37 -44.30 -15.94
C LEU A 10 11.70 -43.02 -16.71
N LEU A 11 12.35 -43.14 -17.87
CA LEU A 11 12.79 -41.99 -18.67
C LEU A 11 11.64 -41.03 -19.06
N PRO A 12 10.49 -41.51 -19.57
CA PRO A 12 9.40 -40.60 -19.93
C PRO A 12 8.79 -39.86 -18.72
N LEU A 13 8.77 -40.52 -17.54
CA LEU A 13 8.23 -39.89 -16.33
C LEU A 13 9.12 -38.73 -15.83
N VAL A 14 10.43 -38.93 -15.88
CA VAL A 14 11.43 -37.91 -15.51
C VAL A 14 11.38 -36.73 -16.47
N VAL A 15 11.24 -36.96 -17.78
CA VAL A 15 11.12 -35.88 -18.78
C VAL A 15 9.84 -35.08 -18.59
N ILE A 16 8.71 -35.71 -18.24
CA ILE A 16 7.44 -35.00 -17.94
C ILE A 16 7.59 -34.17 -16.69
N ILE A 17 8.22 -34.67 -15.62
CA ILE A 17 8.42 -33.91 -14.38
C ILE A 17 9.32 -32.70 -14.62
N ILE A 18 10.44 -32.87 -15.34
CA ILE A 18 11.35 -31.76 -15.68
C ILE A 18 10.65 -30.76 -16.61
N GLY A 19 9.87 -31.21 -17.59
CA GLY A 19 9.09 -30.33 -18.48
C GLY A 19 8.03 -29.53 -17.74
N CYS A 20 7.32 -30.13 -16.79
CA CYS A 20 6.36 -29.39 -15.92
C CYS A 20 7.05 -28.35 -15.02
N CYS A 21 8.22 -28.67 -14.46
CA CYS A 21 8.98 -27.71 -13.66
C CYS A 21 9.57 -26.56 -14.50
N ALA A 22 9.92 -26.81 -15.76
CA ALA A 22 10.47 -25.78 -16.66
C ALA A 22 9.38 -24.88 -17.25
N CYS A 23 8.15 -25.37 -17.43
CA CYS A 23 7.03 -24.58 -17.98
C CYS A 23 6.29 -23.73 -16.95
N TRP A 24 6.38 -24.08 -15.69
CA TRP A 24 5.83 -23.28 -14.59
C TRP A 24 6.97 -22.51 -13.97
N GLY A 25 7.28 -21.35 -14.52
CA GLY A 25 8.07 -20.36 -13.79
C GLY A 25 7.37 -20.15 -12.45
N CYS A 26 7.91 -20.74 -11.39
CA CYS A 26 7.44 -20.54 -10.02
C CYS A 26 7.65 -19.08 -9.67
N ARG A 27 6.71 -18.20 -10.07
CA ARG A 27 6.65 -16.83 -9.58
C ARG A 27 6.08 -16.90 -8.17
N ALA A 28 6.90 -17.28 -7.23
CA ALA A 28 6.54 -17.36 -5.81
C ALA A 28 6.26 -15.97 -5.22
N GLN A 29 6.69 -14.90 -5.88
CA GLN A 29 6.46 -13.52 -5.47
C GLN A 29 5.98 -12.67 -6.63
N ILE A 30 5.04 -11.78 -6.33
CA ILE A 30 4.63 -10.74 -7.26
C ILE A 30 5.82 -9.77 -7.39
N PRO A 31 6.32 -9.52 -8.61
CA PRO A 31 7.44 -8.61 -8.80
C PRO A 31 7.10 -7.22 -8.25
N ILE A 32 8.07 -6.59 -7.60
CA ILE A 32 7.96 -5.21 -7.19
C ILE A 32 7.72 -4.38 -8.44
N PRO A 33 6.64 -3.57 -8.49
CA PRO A 33 6.32 -2.80 -9.67
C PRO A 33 7.36 -1.72 -9.92
N ALA A 34 7.63 -1.44 -11.18
CA ALA A 34 8.52 -0.36 -11.59
C ALA A 34 7.98 1.04 -11.21
N ARG A 35 6.70 1.15 -10.93
CA ARG A 35 6.03 2.37 -10.46
C ARG A 35 5.19 2.05 -9.26
N THR A 36 5.26 2.90 -8.25
CA THR A 36 4.40 2.83 -7.07
C THR A 36 3.08 3.57 -7.37
N ASP A 37 1.96 3.04 -6.91
CA ASP A 37 0.64 3.68 -6.97
C ASP A 37 0.36 4.53 -5.72
N GLY A 38 1.29 4.55 -4.77
CA GLY A 38 1.21 5.27 -3.51
C GLY A 38 1.80 6.67 -3.58
N PHE A 39 1.69 7.37 -2.46
CA PHE A 39 2.29 8.68 -2.24
C PHE A 39 3.65 8.53 -1.59
N VAL A 40 4.66 9.20 -2.15
CA VAL A 40 5.93 9.33 -1.45
C VAL A 40 5.77 10.37 -0.35
N TYR A 41 6.00 9.95 0.88
CA TYR A 41 5.94 10.85 2.03
C TYR A 41 7.28 11.55 2.24
N ALA A 42 7.23 12.86 2.50
CA ALA A 42 8.37 13.72 2.89
C ALA A 42 9.59 13.68 1.96
N GLY A 43 9.42 13.47 0.65
CA GLY A 43 10.50 13.87 -0.18
C GLY A 43 10.93 13.01 -1.35
N LYS A 44 11.76 12.02 -1.22
CA LYS A 44 12.42 11.42 -2.38
C LYS A 44 11.68 10.19 -2.87
N PRO A 45 11.47 10.06 -4.20
CA PRO A 45 10.96 8.82 -4.79
C PRO A 45 11.82 7.64 -4.34
N PRO A 46 11.22 6.46 -4.11
CA PRO A 46 11.96 5.28 -3.72
C PRO A 46 12.98 4.93 -4.82
N ALA A 47 14.25 4.91 -4.45
CA ALA A 47 15.33 4.41 -5.28
C ALA A 47 15.62 2.97 -4.82
N TRP A 48 15.00 2.00 -5.47
CA TRP A 48 15.19 0.59 -5.14
C TRP A 48 16.65 0.18 -5.30
N GLY A 49 17.23 -0.34 -4.22
CA GLY A 49 18.66 -0.69 -4.15
C GLY A 49 19.58 0.40 -3.59
N GLU A 50 19.13 1.65 -3.53
CA GLU A 50 19.90 2.76 -2.96
C GLU A 50 19.35 3.22 -1.60
N THR A 51 18.04 3.18 -1.43
CA THR A 51 17.36 3.54 -0.18
C THR A 51 16.55 2.36 0.34
N VAL A 52 16.38 2.28 1.66
CA VAL A 52 15.41 1.35 2.25
C VAL A 52 14.01 1.89 1.98
N VAL A 53 13.18 1.09 1.36
CA VAL A 53 11.80 1.47 1.01
C VAL A 53 10.84 0.84 2.01
N VAL A 54 10.10 1.69 2.72
CA VAL A 54 8.98 1.30 3.57
C VAL A 54 7.69 1.58 2.81
N GLU A 55 6.90 0.56 2.58
CA GLU A 55 5.55 0.71 2.03
C GLU A 55 4.53 0.55 3.15
N ALA A 56 3.63 1.51 3.31
CA ALA A 56 2.62 1.53 4.33
C ALA A 56 1.22 1.52 3.69
N PHE A 57 0.46 0.46 3.91
CA PHE A 57 -0.94 0.38 3.51
C PHE A 57 -1.82 0.86 4.65
N LEU A 58 -2.52 1.96 4.43
CA LEU A 58 -3.25 2.69 5.45
C LEU A 58 -4.68 2.99 5.00
N ASP A 59 -5.63 2.88 5.93
CA ASP A 59 -6.99 3.35 5.73
C ASP A 59 -7.19 4.67 6.51
N PRO A 60 -7.60 5.76 5.85
CA PRO A 60 -7.75 7.06 6.50
C PRO A 60 -8.77 7.11 7.65
N VAL A 61 -9.68 6.14 7.72
CA VAL A 61 -10.68 6.06 8.80
C VAL A 61 -10.38 4.95 9.82
N CYS A 62 -9.30 4.21 9.63
CA CYS A 62 -8.84 3.19 10.56
C CYS A 62 -8.12 3.83 11.75
N PRO A 63 -8.54 3.58 13.01
CA PRO A 63 -7.87 4.09 14.19
C PRO A 63 -6.42 3.57 14.31
N ASP A 64 -6.17 2.31 14.00
CA ASP A 64 -4.84 1.72 14.08
C ASP A 64 -3.88 2.32 13.03
N SER A 65 -4.40 2.66 11.83
CA SER A 65 -3.64 3.42 10.82
C SER A 65 -3.28 4.82 11.31
N ARG A 66 -4.20 5.49 12.00
CA ARG A 66 -3.94 6.78 12.65
C ARG A 66 -2.84 6.66 13.70
N ASP A 67 -2.93 5.66 14.54
CA ASP A 67 -2.02 5.48 15.68
C ASP A 67 -0.62 5.02 15.23
N ALA A 68 -0.51 4.37 14.07
CA ALA A 68 0.78 4.02 13.46
C ALA A 68 1.53 5.22 12.85
N TRP A 69 0.80 6.27 12.42
CA TRP A 69 1.35 7.38 11.67
C TRP A 69 2.44 8.19 12.39
N PRO A 70 2.30 8.56 13.68
CA PRO A 70 3.33 9.30 14.41
C PRO A 70 4.69 8.60 14.47
N ALA A 71 4.69 7.27 14.57
CA ALA A 71 5.93 6.50 14.58
C ALA A 71 6.61 6.51 13.22
N LEU A 72 5.85 6.38 12.12
CA LEU A 72 6.37 6.50 10.74
C LEU A 72 6.96 7.87 10.46
N LYS A 73 6.35 8.96 10.93
CA LYS A 73 6.91 10.32 10.79
C LYS A 73 8.27 10.42 11.43
N LYS A 74 8.41 9.93 12.67
CA LYS A 74 9.69 9.92 13.38
C LYS A 74 10.75 9.08 12.64
N VAL A 75 10.36 8.00 11.99
CA VAL A 75 11.26 7.20 11.15
C VAL A 75 11.81 8.02 9.99
N VAL A 76 10.94 8.75 9.26
CA VAL A 76 11.37 9.61 8.15
C VAL A 76 12.31 10.71 8.64
N GLU A 77 12.00 11.35 9.76
CA GLU A 77 12.86 12.36 10.38
C GLU A 77 14.23 11.78 10.77
N HIS A 78 14.24 10.60 11.39
CA HIS A 78 15.46 9.93 11.86
C HIS A 78 16.39 9.53 10.72
N TYR A 79 15.88 8.84 9.71
CA TYR A 79 16.71 8.30 8.64
C TYR A 79 16.90 9.26 7.46
N SER A 80 16.08 10.29 7.37
CA SER A 80 16.14 11.31 6.32
C SER A 80 16.14 10.70 4.91
N SER A 81 17.19 10.95 4.11
CA SER A 81 17.27 10.47 2.72
C SER A 81 17.58 8.98 2.57
N ARG A 82 17.87 8.26 3.64
CA ARG A 82 18.24 6.84 3.61
C ARG A 82 17.02 5.90 3.62
N VAL A 83 15.85 6.41 4.03
CA VAL A 83 14.59 5.68 4.03
C VAL A 83 13.55 6.46 3.23
N SER A 84 12.89 5.78 2.32
CA SER A 84 11.73 6.31 1.59
C SER A 84 10.47 5.65 2.09
N VAL A 85 9.45 6.44 2.44
CA VAL A 85 8.14 5.92 2.83
C VAL A 85 7.14 6.17 1.70
N VAL A 86 6.50 5.10 1.26
CA VAL A 86 5.42 5.12 0.27
C VAL A 86 4.13 4.72 0.95
N VAL A 87 3.15 5.61 0.93
CA VAL A 87 1.82 5.37 1.50
C VAL A 87 0.85 4.93 0.43
N HIS A 88 0.26 3.75 0.63
CA HIS A 88 -0.81 3.21 -0.19
C HIS A 88 -2.14 3.32 0.55
N LEU A 89 -3.13 3.94 -0.06
CA LEU A 89 -4.46 4.03 0.53
C LEU A 89 -5.22 2.73 0.31
N PHE A 90 -5.61 2.08 1.40
CA PHE A 90 -6.26 0.77 1.38
C PHE A 90 -7.57 0.83 2.17
N PRO A 91 -8.69 1.19 1.53
CA PRO A 91 -9.98 1.33 2.20
C PRO A 91 -10.52 -0.04 2.64
N LEU A 92 -10.70 -0.21 3.95
CA LEU A 92 -11.27 -1.44 4.49
C LEU A 92 -12.79 -1.49 4.26
N PRO A 93 -13.33 -2.63 3.83
CA PRO A 93 -14.73 -2.74 3.42
C PRO A 93 -15.73 -2.58 4.57
N TYR A 94 -15.30 -2.78 5.79
CA TYR A 94 -16.11 -2.63 6.99
C TYR A 94 -16.02 -1.25 7.65
N HIS A 95 -15.17 -0.36 7.14
CA HIS A 95 -15.13 1.04 7.56
C HIS A 95 -16.04 1.88 6.68
N SER A 96 -17.09 2.43 7.28
CA SER A 96 -18.01 3.34 6.57
C SER A 96 -17.26 4.51 5.96
N TYR A 97 -17.47 4.73 4.66
CA TYR A 97 -16.87 5.82 3.89
C TYR A 97 -15.35 5.81 3.74
N ALA A 98 -14.65 4.72 4.05
CA ALA A 98 -13.21 4.58 3.83
C ALA A 98 -12.80 4.90 2.39
N PHE A 99 -13.57 4.39 1.41
CA PHE A 99 -13.34 4.68 -0.01
C PHE A 99 -13.49 6.18 -0.34
N ILE A 100 -14.43 6.88 0.28
CA ILE A 100 -14.63 8.32 0.12
C ILE A 100 -13.44 9.09 0.71
N ALA A 101 -12.97 8.71 1.89
CA ALA A 101 -11.79 9.30 2.50
C ALA A 101 -10.53 9.10 1.65
N CYS A 102 -10.31 7.90 1.13
CA CYS A 102 -9.21 7.63 0.20
C CYS A 102 -9.27 8.49 -1.06
N ARG A 103 -10.45 8.62 -1.69
CA ARG A 103 -10.64 9.51 -2.85
C ARG A 103 -10.32 10.96 -2.51
N SER A 104 -10.72 11.41 -1.33
CA SER A 104 -10.42 12.77 -0.85
C SER A 104 -8.91 13.01 -0.78
N ILE A 105 -8.16 12.07 -0.20
CA ILE A 105 -6.70 12.18 -0.12
C ILE A 105 -6.06 12.19 -1.52
N HIS A 106 -6.51 11.35 -2.45
CA HIS A 106 -6.02 11.38 -3.83
C HIS A 106 -6.27 12.72 -4.50
N ALA A 107 -7.44 13.35 -4.26
CA ALA A 107 -7.75 14.66 -4.81
C ALA A 107 -6.89 15.77 -4.19
N VAL A 108 -6.67 15.72 -2.87
CA VAL A 108 -5.82 16.70 -2.17
C VAL A 108 -4.36 16.56 -2.58
N ASN A 109 -3.85 15.33 -2.72
CA ASN A 109 -2.45 15.10 -3.08
C ASN A 109 -2.04 15.70 -4.43
N LYS A 110 -2.99 15.93 -5.33
CA LYS A 110 -2.74 16.65 -6.59
C LYS A 110 -2.47 18.15 -6.36
N ILE A 111 -2.89 18.69 -5.24
CA ILE A 111 -2.79 20.12 -4.88
C ILE A 111 -1.69 20.32 -3.85
N ASN A 112 -1.67 19.47 -2.83
CA ASN A 112 -0.68 19.47 -1.75
C ASN A 112 -0.13 18.05 -1.54
N PRO A 113 1.01 17.71 -2.14
CA PRO A 113 1.62 16.37 -2.02
C PRO A 113 2.07 15.97 -0.61
N SER A 114 2.12 16.92 0.32
CA SER A 114 2.50 16.68 1.72
C SER A 114 1.31 16.41 2.64
N PHE A 115 0.14 16.17 2.07
CA PHE A 115 -1.08 15.97 2.85
C PHE A 115 -1.01 14.76 3.77
N GLU A 116 -1.34 14.98 5.04
CA GLU A 116 -1.45 14.00 6.11
C GLU A 116 -2.77 14.19 6.84
N GLY A 117 -3.83 13.57 6.40
CA GLY A 117 -5.12 13.74 7.06
C GLY A 117 -5.81 12.42 7.33
N TYR A 118 -6.21 12.20 8.57
CA TYR A 118 -7.06 11.08 8.96
C TYR A 118 -8.41 11.62 9.43
N TYR A 119 -9.47 11.17 8.78
CA TYR A 119 -10.83 11.46 9.19
C TYR A 119 -11.29 10.42 10.22
N ASN A 120 -11.19 10.79 11.50
CA ASN A 120 -11.53 9.93 12.62
C ASN A 120 -12.82 10.39 13.30
N GLN A 121 -13.93 10.37 12.58
CA GLN A 121 -15.25 10.70 13.13
C GLN A 121 -16.21 9.51 12.94
N PRO A 122 -17.14 9.28 13.86
CA PRO A 122 -18.19 8.29 13.66
C PRO A 122 -18.97 8.62 12.37
N THR A 123 -19.00 7.68 11.42
CA THR A 123 -19.59 7.91 10.10
C THR A 123 -20.83 7.05 9.83
N TYR A 124 -21.05 6.03 10.64
CA TYR A 124 -22.08 5.00 10.41
C TYR A 124 -23.52 5.52 10.40
N GLU A 125 -23.78 6.65 11.07
CA GLU A 125 -25.12 7.29 11.10
C GLU A 125 -25.24 8.48 10.15
N LYS A 126 -24.19 8.81 9.40
CA LYS A 126 -24.16 10.00 8.56
C LYS A 126 -24.45 9.68 7.10
N SER A 127 -25.12 10.61 6.42
CA SER A 127 -25.25 10.52 4.97
C SER A 127 -23.91 10.73 4.27
N ARG A 128 -23.75 10.18 3.05
CA ARG A 128 -22.57 10.41 2.21
C ARG A 128 -22.30 11.91 2.01
N ALA A 129 -23.34 12.71 1.78
CA ALA A 129 -23.21 14.15 1.57
C ALA A 129 -22.66 14.85 2.82
N THR A 130 -23.15 14.46 4.01
CA THR A 130 -22.67 14.99 5.29
C THR A 130 -21.18 14.68 5.47
N VAL A 131 -20.76 13.43 5.25
CA VAL A 131 -19.35 13.03 5.39
C VAL A 131 -18.45 13.78 4.41
N VAL A 132 -18.84 13.89 3.14
CA VAL A 132 -18.07 14.65 2.15
C VAL A 132 -17.92 16.12 2.55
N ASN A 133 -18.99 16.74 3.05
CA ASN A 133 -18.96 18.14 3.50
C ASN A 133 -18.07 18.30 4.73
N GLU A 134 -18.14 17.40 5.70
CA GLU A 134 -17.29 17.43 6.89
C GLU A 134 -15.80 17.27 6.55
N ILE A 135 -15.46 16.30 5.71
CA ILE A 135 -14.09 16.12 5.21
C ILE A 135 -13.62 17.40 4.51
N THR A 136 -14.45 17.96 3.62
CA THR A 136 -14.09 19.16 2.87
C THR A 136 -13.85 20.35 3.79
N LYS A 137 -14.77 20.60 4.73
CA LYS A 137 -14.74 21.77 5.61
C LYS A 137 -13.68 21.66 6.71
N ASN A 138 -13.63 20.50 7.37
CA ASN A 138 -12.88 20.36 8.62
C ASN A 138 -11.44 19.87 8.41
N ILE A 139 -11.16 19.22 7.28
CA ILE A 139 -9.85 18.64 7.00
C ILE A 139 -9.23 19.29 5.76
N VAL A 140 -9.93 19.28 4.63
CA VAL A 140 -9.36 19.69 3.35
C VAL A 140 -9.14 21.20 3.29
N ALA A 141 -10.16 22.00 3.60
CA ALA A 141 -10.08 23.46 3.51
C ALA A 141 -8.95 24.09 4.35
N PRO A 142 -8.71 23.66 5.60
CA PRO A 142 -7.59 24.14 6.38
C PRO A 142 -6.21 23.85 5.77
N ILE A 143 -6.10 22.80 4.96
CA ILE A 143 -4.83 22.32 4.39
C ILE A 143 -4.52 22.96 3.05
N ILE A 144 -5.51 23.02 2.16
CA ILE A 144 -5.31 23.53 0.79
C ILE A 144 -5.76 24.97 0.60
N GLY A 145 -6.47 25.54 1.56
CA GLY A 145 -7.08 26.89 1.47
C GLY A 145 -8.36 26.91 0.63
N GLU A 146 -9.20 27.92 0.91
CA GLU A 146 -10.50 28.09 0.25
C GLU A 146 -10.38 28.27 -1.29
N THR A 147 -9.32 28.92 -1.75
CA THR A 147 -9.08 29.16 -3.18
C THR A 147 -8.91 27.87 -4.00
N ASN A 148 -8.45 26.79 -3.36
CA ASN A 148 -8.21 25.53 -4.01
C ASN A 148 -9.38 24.53 -3.91
N LEU A 149 -10.47 24.88 -3.22
CA LEU A 149 -11.62 23.99 -3.03
C LEU A 149 -12.32 23.63 -4.35
N ALA A 150 -12.33 24.51 -5.33
CA ALA A 150 -12.88 24.21 -6.65
C ALA A 150 -12.05 23.12 -7.36
N ALA A 151 -10.73 23.24 -7.32
CA ALA A 151 -9.82 22.23 -7.87
C ALA A 151 -9.94 20.89 -7.12
N TYR A 152 -10.04 20.91 -5.79
CA TYR A 152 -10.29 19.73 -4.98
C TYR A 152 -11.59 19.03 -5.38
N ARG A 153 -12.71 19.77 -5.47
CA ARG A 153 -14.02 19.20 -5.84
C ARG A 153 -14.00 18.59 -7.24
N ALA A 154 -13.34 19.25 -8.20
CA ALA A 154 -13.14 18.71 -9.53
C ALA A 154 -12.34 17.40 -9.47
N GLY A 155 -11.20 17.39 -8.77
CA GLY A 155 -10.37 16.20 -8.60
C GLY A 155 -11.04 15.09 -7.80
N PHE A 156 -11.85 15.42 -6.79
CA PHE A 156 -12.63 14.45 -6.02
C PHE A 156 -13.70 13.76 -6.89
N ASN A 157 -14.32 14.47 -7.83
CA ASN A 157 -15.33 13.92 -8.74
C ASN A 157 -14.73 13.29 -10.00
N ASP A 158 -13.43 13.43 -10.22
CA ASP A 158 -12.73 12.86 -11.37
C ASP A 158 -12.66 11.32 -11.28
N SER A 159 -12.79 10.68 -12.41
CA SER A 159 -12.61 9.24 -12.58
C SER A 159 -11.20 8.77 -12.19
N GLN A 160 -10.19 9.62 -12.27
CA GLN A 160 -8.82 9.28 -11.91
C GLN A 160 -8.64 9.08 -10.39
N SER A 161 -9.28 9.90 -9.54
CA SER A 161 -9.23 9.69 -8.08
C SER A 161 -9.96 8.42 -7.66
N ASP A 162 -11.07 8.10 -8.34
CA ASP A 162 -11.79 6.85 -8.17
C ASP A 162 -10.93 5.66 -8.62
N MET A 163 -10.29 5.77 -9.79
CA MET A 163 -9.41 4.72 -10.33
C MET A 163 -8.19 4.49 -9.44
N ALA A 164 -7.53 5.55 -8.95
CA ALA A 164 -6.38 5.43 -8.06
C ALA A 164 -6.73 4.67 -6.77
N THR A 165 -7.86 5.01 -6.14
CA THR A 165 -8.35 4.29 -4.96
C THR A 165 -8.67 2.82 -5.26
N ARG A 166 -9.27 2.54 -6.43
CA ARG A 166 -9.56 1.17 -6.87
C ARG A 166 -8.29 0.38 -7.19
N ILE A 167 -7.26 1.01 -7.71
CA ILE A 167 -5.98 0.37 -8.01
C ILE A 167 -5.28 -0.04 -6.71
N SER A 168 -5.25 0.80 -5.70
CA SER A 168 -4.65 0.47 -4.42
C SER A 168 -5.35 -0.71 -3.72
N PHE A 169 -6.65 -0.85 -3.90
CA PHE A 169 -7.46 -1.91 -3.29
C PHE A 169 -7.59 -3.17 -4.14
N LYS A 170 -7.80 -3.07 -5.47
CA LYS A 170 -8.28 -4.19 -6.30
C LYS A 170 -7.32 -4.61 -7.42
N VAL A 171 -7.11 -5.95 -7.54
CA VAL A 171 -6.50 -6.57 -8.72
C VAL A 171 -7.36 -6.35 -9.95
N ARG A 172 -6.83 -5.74 -10.98
CA ARG A 172 -7.40 -5.87 -12.31
C ARG A 172 -6.51 -6.74 -13.21
N LYS A 173 -7.18 -7.70 -13.85
CA LYS A 173 -6.65 -8.78 -14.67
C LYS A 173 -6.17 -8.29 -16.05
N THR A 174 -5.47 -7.20 -16.17
CA THR A 174 -4.82 -6.87 -17.45
C THR A 174 -3.75 -5.80 -17.26
N THR A 175 -2.55 -6.13 -17.69
CA THR A 175 -1.39 -5.29 -17.98
C THR A 175 -0.73 -4.54 -16.82
N THR A 176 0.30 -5.12 -16.30
CA THR A 176 1.66 -4.59 -16.01
C THR A 176 1.87 -3.54 -14.93
N ILE A 177 0.88 -2.93 -14.29
CA ILE A 177 1.12 -1.98 -13.20
C ILE A 177 -0.06 -2.05 -12.22
N ALA A 178 0.00 -2.95 -11.30
CA ALA A 178 -0.87 -2.86 -10.13
C ALA A 178 -0.12 -3.40 -8.94
N VAL A 179 0.45 -2.51 -8.17
CA VAL A 179 0.75 -2.82 -6.77
C VAL A 179 -0.58 -2.92 -6.08
N ASN A 180 -0.98 -4.12 -5.89
CA ASN A 180 -2.28 -4.41 -5.37
C ASN A 180 -2.07 -4.97 -3.97
N GLY A 181 -2.51 -4.24 -2.97
CA GLY A 181 -2.41 -4.69 -1.60
C GLY A 181 -2.94 -6.11 -1.43
N CYS A 182 -4.14 -6.39 -1.93
CA CYS A 182 -4.72 -7.73 -1.84
C CYS A 182 -3.88 -8.81 -2.54
N ALA A 183 -3.29 -8.51 -3.71
CA ALA A 183 -2.44 -9.45 -4.43
C ALA A 183 -1.11 -9.71 -3.72
N ARG A 184 -0.68 -8.80 -2.88
CA ARG A 184 0.51 -8.92 -2.02
C ARG A 184 0.20 -9.47 -0.63
N GLY A 185 -1.03 -9.89 -0.40
CA GLY A 185 -1.46 -10.47 0.86
C GLY A 185 -1.84 -9.47 1.95
N VAL A 186 -2.05 -8.19 1.59
CA VAL A 186 -2.59 -7.20 2.55
C VAL A 186 -4.03 -7.54 2.87
N THR A 187 -4.31 -7.83 4.12
CA THR A 187 -5.63 -8.25 4.61
C THR A 187 -6.27 -7.24 5.57
N GLY A 188 -5.51 -6.23 5.99
CA GLY A 188 -5.94 -5.22 6.94
C GLY A 188 -5.04 -4.00 6.91
N THR A 189 -5.31 -3.03 7.76
CA THR A 189 -4.49 -1.82 7.95
C THR A 189 -4.31 -1.50 9.42
N PRO A 190 -3.14 -0.95 9.81
CA PRO A 190 -1.96 -0.69 9.00
C PRO A 190 -1.26 -1.98 8.55
N TYR A 191 -0.66 -1.98 7.36
CA TYR A 191 0.14 -3.10 6.88
C TYR A 191 1.43 -2.58 6.25
N PHE A 192 2.56 -3.24 6.53
CA PHE A 192 3.86 -2.69 6.15
C PHE A 192 4.73 -3.70 5.42
N PHE A 193 5.47 -3.17 4.44
CA PHE A 193 6.56 -3.87 3.79
C PHE A 193 7.84 -3.06 3.93
N VAL A 194 8.96 -3.75 4.05
CA VAL A 194 10.29 -3.17 3.99
C VAL A 194 11.03 -3.84 2.83
N ASN A 195 11.47 -3.06 1.86
CA ASN A 195 12.07 -3.55 0.62
C ASN A 195 11.24 -4.65 -0.07
N GLY A 196 9.90 -4.50 -0.04
CA GLY A 196 8.98 -5.44 -0.66
C GLY A 196 8.67 -6.70 0.15
N ILE A 197 9.28 -6.87 1.33
CA ILE A 197 9.07 -7.99 2.24
C ILE A 197 8.10 -7.55 3.34
N PRO A 198 6.99 -8.28 3.60
CA PRO A 198 6.10 -7.95 4.69
C PRO A 198 6.83 -8.12 6.02
N ILE A 199 6.68 -7.15 6.92
CA ILE A 199 7.21 -7.29 8.27
C ILE A 199 6.21 -8.01 9.18
N ASN A 200 6.73 -8.77 10.12
CA ASN A 200 5.93 -9.35 11.18
C ASN A 200 5.21 -8.24 11.95
N ASP A 201 4.09 -8.54 12.56
CA ASP A 201 3.24 -7.58 13.28
C ASP A 201 2.52 -6.54 12.38
N SER A 202 2.55 -6.70 11.05
CA SER A 202 1.64 -5.97 10.18
C SER A 202 0.19 -6.21 10.59
N GLY A 203 -0.60 -5.13 10.65
CA GLY A 203 -1.97 -5.17 11.17
C GLY A 203 -2.13 -4.49 12.53
N SER A 204 -1.03 -4.08 13.16
CA SER A 204 -1.03 -3.31 14.40
C SER A 204 -0.20 -2.03 14.26
N PRO A 205 -0.50 -0.98 15.04
CA PRO A 205 0.37 0.18 15.13
C PRO A 205 1.75 -0.22 15.66
N LEU A 206 2.78 0.04 14.86
CA LEU A 206 4.16 -0.26 15.26
C LEU A 206 4.76 0.95 15.98
N GLU A 207 5.36 0.72 17.13
CA GLU A 207 6.08 1.74 17.88
C GLU A 207 7.40 2.14 17.18
N TYR A 208 7.87 3.35 17.44
CA TYR A 208 9.12 3.86 16.89
C TYR A 208 10.32 2.96 17.18
N LYS A 209 10.41 2.40 18.39
CA LYS A 209 11.50 1.48 18.77
C LYS A 209 11.54 0.21 17.92
N HIS A 210 10.36 -0.32 17.57
CA HIS A 210 10.25 -1.46 16.67
C HIS A 210 10.78 -1.11 15.28
N TRP A 211 10.40 0.04 14.75
CA TRP A 211 10.91 0.53 13.46
C TRP A 211 12.44 0.65 13.44
N ILE A 212 13.05 1.19 14.50
CA ILE A 212 14.50 1.28 14.61
C ILE A 212 15.14 -0.12 14.56
N SER A 213 14.58 -1.10 15.29
CA SER A 213 15.13 -2.47 15.30
C SER A 213 15.08 -3.16 13.94
N VAL A 214 14.08 -2.82 13.10
CA VAL A 214 13.93 -3.35 11.75
C VAL A 214 14.84 -2.64 10.74
N LEU A 215 14.96 -1.32 10.85
CA LEU A 215 15.60 -0.51 9.83
C LEU A 215 17.11 -0.30 10.04
N ASP A 216 17.60 -0.23 11.27
CA ASP A 216 19.03 -0.05 11.56
C ASP A 216 19.92 -1.09 10.85
N PRO A 217 19.60 -2.39 10.86
CA PRO A 217 20.41 -3.39 10.16
C PRO A 217 20.46 -3.19 8.64
N LEU A 218 19.42 -2.56 8.07
CA LEU A 218 19.28 -2.36 6.62
C LEU A 218 19.93 -1.04 6.14
N VAL A 219 19.86 -0.01 6.97
CA VAL A 219 20.36 1.33 6.64
C VAL A 219 21.87 1.44 6.89
N GLY A 220 22.42 0.54 7.70
CA GLY A 220 23.82 0.62 8.16
C GLY A 220 23.99 1.60 9.32
N LYS A 221 25.04 1.38 10.12
CA LYS A 221 25.38 2.29 11.22
C LYS A 221 25.76 3.66 10.67
N MET A 222 25.27 4.69 11.33
CA MET A 222 25.80 6.05 11.17
C MET A 222 27.22 6.13 11.72
#